data_4df379fb04da44b4cf32ac775211d12e
#
_entry.id   4df379fb04da44b4cf32ac775211d12e
#
_cell.length_a   1.000
_cell.length_b   1.000
_cell.length_c   1.000
_cell.angle_alpha   90.00
_cell.angle_beta   90.00
_cell.angle_gamma   90.00
#
_symmetry.space_group_name_H-M   'P 1'
#
loop_
_entity.id
_entity.type
_entity.pdbx_description
1 polymer ?
#
loop_
_entity_poly.entity_id
_entity_poly.type
_entity_poly.pdbx_seq_one_letter_code
_entity_poly.pdbx_strand_id
1 'polypeptide(L)'
;MEEMNLNDLQSVLDELKPKKEVRISEDFKAKVMKEARRQYGLEEPKRRVMGRYIQWSVAAMVALVCLIGVLTFQATPLSAQSLLEMAISNFKDVRTMVMDIDIRTRSQESFFYVTTYDEFINHSIRVRYDEPMRWRVEKSQGRTAFGEGDESCFWWTQYKVGYYKKGTPDSYLGYLSILLEPKEILQRELDNSLDTEGMEYSVKSEGDEIILTVHSHLTEKERSYQVKLNRAIETSENIRKYIFDKKTKRLKNLMVYMVVNGKEVEVIRTNRIAYNVEVGRATLLELPSDVKIDSLRSLPLTAPSLENVSPEEAARIILQSMETWDETVLKQVFGPVYELFQKHFKGTKLVKVGISFQEGHPHKYFIPYTIELPDGKVRDGNLSLHKKKDTWMFDGGL
;
A
#
# COMPACT_ATOMS: atom_id res chain seq x y z
N MET A 1 -0.40 -26.78 50.77
CA MET A 1 -0.08 -26.60 49.35
C MET A 1 0.34 -25.13 49.23
N GLU A 2 1.62 -24.86 49.30
CA GLU A 2 2.13 -23.49 49.01
C GLU A 2 2.07 -23.28 47.51
N GLU A 3 1.35 -22.25 47.11
CA GLU A 3 1.29 -21.79 45.73
C GLU A 3 2.70 -21.31 45.31
N MET A 4 3.28 -21.98 44.37
CA MET A 4 4.55 -21.58 43.73
C MET A 4 4.31 -20.21 43.07
N ASN A 5 5.07 -19.21 43.53
CA ASN A 5 4.93 -17.83 43.08
C ASN A 5 5.31 -17.72 41.58
N LEU A 6 4.53 -16.98 40.81
CA LEU A 6 4.76 -16.76 39.36
C LEU A 6 6.17 -16.23 39.07
N ASN A 7 6.79 -15.50 40.03
CA ASN A 7 8.15 -14.98 39.94
C ASN A 7 9.22 -16.07 39.98
N ASP A 8 8.96 -17.18 40.68
CA ASP A 8 9.91 -18.30 40.73
C ASP A 8 9.89 -19.09 39.42
N LEU A 9 8.72 -19.19 38.79
CA LEU A 9 8.53 -19.77 37.44
C LEU A 9 9.21 -18.91 36.35
N GLN A 10 9.11 -17.59 36.46
CA GLN A 10 9.73 -16.65 35.53
C GLN A 10 11.25 -16.70 35.63
N SER A 11 11.81 -16.82 36.85
CA SER A 11 13.26 -16.98 37.09
C SER A 11 13.79 -18.28 36.46
N VAL A 12 13.05 -19.35 36.55
CA VAL A 12 13.40 -20.64 35.92
C VAL A 12 13.31 -20.57 34.39
N LEU A 13 12.31 -19.85 33.85
CA LEU A 13 12.15 -19.63 32.39
C LEU A 13 13.22 -18.71 31.82
N ASP A 14 13.67 -17.71 32.56
CA ASP A 14 14.77 -16.83 32.14
C ASP A 14 16.13 -17.51 32.14
N GLU A 15 16.36 -18.49 33.03
CA GLU A 15 17.53 -19.37 32.98
C GLU A 15 17.50 -20.36 31.78
N LEU A 16 16.33 -20.61 31.20
CA LEU A 16 16.11 -21.54 30.08
C LEU A 16 16.22 -20.89 28.69
N LYS A 17 16.53 -19.59 28.60
CA LYS A 17 16.74 -18.93 27.28
C LYS A 17 17.90 -19.58 26.52
N PRO A 18 17.71 -20.09 25.32
CA PRO A 18 18.72 -20.87 24.61
C PRO A 18 19.89 -19.97 24.16
N LYS A 19 21.00 -20.09 24.86
CA LYS A 19 22.31 -19.75 24.27
C LYS A 19 22.78 -20.96 23.49
N LYS A 20 23.08 -20.77 22.24
CA LYS A 20 23.49 -21.57 21.08
C LYS A 20 23.88 -23.06 21.20
N GLU A 21 23.99 -23.62 22.39
CA GLU A 21 24.12 -25.06 22.68
C GLU A 21 23.46 -25.35 24.04
N VAL A 22 22.34 -26.05 24.02
CA VAL A 22 21.66 -26.46 25.27
C VAL A 22 22.43 -27.62 25.87
N ARG A 23 23.51 -27.34 26.59
CA ARG A 23 24.05 -28.29 27.57
C ARG A 23 23.30 -28.07 28.87
N ILE A 24 22.34 -28.97 29.16
CA ILE A 24 21.69 -29.01 30.47
C ILE A 24 22.76 -29.18 31.52
N SER A 25 22.94 -28.15 32.41
CA SER A 25 23.95 -28.21 33.44
C SER A 25 23.62 -29.30 34.46
N GLU A 26 24.66 -29.92 35.05
CA GLU A 26 24.47 -30.94 36.12
C GLU A 26 23.72 -30.36 37.33
N ASP A 27 23.86 -29.05 37.60
CA ASP A 27 23.12 -28.34 38.64
C ASP A 27 21.63 -28.24 38.36
N PHE A 28 21.22 -28.10 37.10
CA PHE A 28 19.81 -28.11 36.74
C PHE A 28 19.20 -29.50 36.94
N LYS A 29 19.91 -30.57 36.54
CA LYS A 29 19.47 -31.93 36.79
C LYS A 29 19.33 -32.19 38.31
N ALA A 30 20.28 -31.69 39.12
CA ALA A 30 20.22 -31.84 40.57
C ALA A 30 19.05 -31.08 41.21
N LYS A 31 18.75 -29.85 40.77
CA LYS A 31 17.57 -29.08 41.21
C LYS A 31 16.25 -29.75 40.85
N VAL A 32 16.08 -30.21 39.63
CA VAL A 32 14.89 -30.90 39.18
C VAL A 32 14.68 -32.21 39.95
N MET A 33 15.72 -32.95 40.15
CA MET A 33 15.68 -34.21 40.95
C MET A 33 15.36 -33.97 42.43
N LYS A 34 15.86 -32.86 43.00
CA LYS A 34 15.56 -32.48 44.38
C LYS A 34 14.10 -32.07 44.57
N GLU A 35 13.54 -31.31 43.61
CA GLU A 35 12.17 -30.85 43.67
C GLU A 35 11.18 -31.98 43.38
N ALA A 36 11.47 -32.87 42.45
CA ALA A 36 10.68 -34.09 42.23
C ALA A 36 10.63 -34.99 43.46
N ARG A 37 11.75 -35.15 44.21
CA ARG A 37 11.78 -35.88 45.48
C ARG A 37 10.91 -35.23 46.54
N ARG A 38 10.91 -33.89 46.63
CA ARG A 38 10.13 -33.13 47.60
C ARG A 38 8.62 -33.22 47.32
N GLN A 39 8.24 -33.13 46.08
CA GLN A 39 6.81 -33.11 45.64
C GLN A 39 6.13 -34.47 45.74
N TYR A 40 6.87 -35.56 45.58
CA TYR A 40 6.31 -36.91 45.51
C TYR A 40 6.64 -37.78 46.76
N GLY A 41 7.21 -37.18 47.82
CA GLY A 41 7.43 -37.88 49.12
C GLY A 41 8.24 -39.16 49.05
N LEU A 42 9.20 -39.23 48.08
CA LEU A 42 9.97 -40.45 47.86
C LEU A 42 11.07 -40.54 48.89
N GLU A 43 10.87 -41.31 49.98
CA GLU A 43 11.94 -41.76 50.89
C GLU A 43 12.97 -42.59 50.12
N GLU A 44 14.23 -42.56 50.58
CA GLU A 44 15.32 -43.29 49.94
C GLU A 44 15.05 -44.79 49.91
N PRO A 45 14.96 -45.42 48.73
CA PRO A 45 14.81 -46.88 48.69
C PRO A 45 16.12 -47.53 49.06
N LYS A 46 16.06 -48.46 50.06
CA LYS A 46 17.15 -49.36 50.38
C LYS A 46 17.69 -50.03 49.14
N ARG A 47 18.97 -49.85 48.86
CA ARG A 47 19.69 -50.42 47.71
C ARG A 47 19.37 -51.87 47.48
N ARG A 48 18.67 -52.19 46.41
CA ARG A 48 18.91 -53.35 45.51
C ARG A 48 17.80 -53.38 44.44
N VAL A 49 18.18 -53.32 43.16
CA VAL A 49 17.40 -53.69 41.96
C VAL A 49 16.57 -52.60 41.28
N MET A 50 16.34 -51.42 41.84
CA MET A 50 15.40 -50.44 41.21
C MET A 50 16.10 -49.36 40.32
N GLY A 51 17.42 -49.37 40.16
CA GLY A 51 18.17 -48.36 39.44
C GLY A 51 17.86 -48.25 37.93
N ARG A 52 17.46 -49.35 37.28
CA ARG A 52 17.16 -49.33 35.82
C ARG A 52 15.78 -48.74 35.51
N TYR A 53 14.76 -49.02 36.30
CA TYR A 53 13.42 -48.48 36.07
C TYR A 53 13.31 -46.98 36.36
N ILE A 54 14.03 -46.48 37.37
CA ILE A 54 14.08 -45.04 37.68
C ILE A 54 14.81 -44.26 36.58
N GLN A 55 15.89 -44.83 36.03
CA GLN A 55 16.60 -44.19 34.89
C GLN A 55 15.71 -44.11 33.63
N TRP A 56 14.95 -45.12 33.37
CA TRP A 56 14.02 -45.14 32.22
C TRP A 56 12.83 -44.20 32.42
N SER A 57 12.29 -44.06 33.63
CA SER A 57 11.17 -43.13 33.90
C SER A 57 11.62 -41.67 33.89
N VAL A 58 12.83 -41.36 34.35
CA VAL A 58 13.41 -40.01 34.27
C VAL A 58 13.73 -39.66 32.80
N ALA A 59 14.29 -40.58 32.03
CA ALA A 59 14.54 -40.39 30.62
C ALA A 59 13.24 -40.20 29.82
N ALA A 60 12.19 -40.94 30.16
CA ALA A 60 10.85 -40.79 29.55
C ALA A 60 10.22 -39.43 29.92
N MET A 61 10.36 -38.95 31.16
CA MET A 61 9.85 -37.64 31.57
C MET A 61 10.62 -36.48 30.92
N VAL A 62 11.93 -36.57 30.84
CA VAL A 62 12.75 -35.59 30.10
C VAL A 62 12.42 -35.58 28.61
N ALA A 63 12.23 -36.78 28.02
CA ALA A 63 11.79 -36.89 26.62
C ALA A 63 10.38 -36.30 26.42
N LEU A 64 9.46 -36.49 27.36
CA LEU A 64 8.12 -35.89 27.32
C LEU A 64 8.15 -34.37 27.46
N VAL A 65 8.94 -33.85 28.39
CA VAL A 65 9.14 -32.39 28.56
C VAL A 65 9.83 -31.77 27.35
N CYS A 66 10.83 -32.43 26.77
CA CYS A 66 11.43 -32.02 25.50
C CYS A 66 10.44 -32.09 24.33
N LEU A 67 9.60 -33.14 24.27
CA LEU A 67 8.58 -33.28 23.25
C LEU A 67 7.49 -32.22 23.40
N ILE A 68 7.02 -31.94 24.61
CA ILE A 68 6.09 -30.85 24.92
C ILE A 68 6.75 -29.51 24.60
N GLY A 69 8.00 -29.30 24.98
CA GLY A 69 8.77 -28.11 24.62
C GLY A 69 8.89 -27.92 23.10
N VAL A 70 9.22 -28.98 22.37
CA VAL A 70 9.30 -28.95 20.90
C VAL A 70 7.91 -28.71 20.28
N LEU A 71 6.87 -29.35 20.80
CA LEU A 71 5.50 -29.17 20.30
C LEU A 71 4.95 -27.78 20.64
N THR A 72 5.26 -27.22 21.80
CA THR A 72 4.86 -25.85 22.16
C THR A 72 5.70 -24.80 21.43
N PHE A 73 6.99 -25.07 21.14
CA PHE A 73 7.84 -24.19 20.35
C PHE A 73 7.48 -24.18 18.84
N GLN A 74 6.81 -25.25 18.35
CA GLN A 74 6.38 -25.31 16.94
C GLN A 74 5.06 -24.61 16.66
N ALA A 75 4.38 -24.05 17.64
CA ALA A 75 3.01 -23.60 17.46
C ALA A 75 2.62 -22.26 18.09
N THR A 76 3.53 -21.32 18.31
CA THR A 76 3.04 -19.93 18.42
C THR A 76 2.68 -19.46 17.01
N PRO A 77 1.38 -19.30 16.71
CA PRO A 77 0.99 -18.79 15.40
C PRO A 77 1.66 -17.42 15.24
N LEU A 78 2.34 -17.22 14.11
CA LEU A 78 2.96 -15.97 13.77
C LEU A 78 1.88 -14.88 13.82
N SER A 79 2.02 -13.92 14.75
CA SER A 79 1.06 -12.81 14.83
C SER A 79 1.25 -11.86 13.65
N ALA A 80 0.19 -11.14 13.27
CA ALA A 80 0.24 -10.10 12.24
C ALA A 80 1.30 -9.05 12.57
N GLN A 81 1.33 -8.60 13.83
CA GLN A 81 2.31 -7.65 14.32
C GLN A 81 3.75 -8.14 14.12
N SER A 82 4.09 -9.35 14.62
CA SER A 82 5.44 -9.91 14.47
C SER A 82 5.84 -10.10 13.01
N LEU A 83 4.89 -10.47 12.14
CA LEU A 83 5.15 -10.57 10.71
C LEU A 83 5.48 -9.21 10.09
N LEU A 84 4.70 -8.18 10.41
CA LEU A 84 4.91 -6.81 9.93
C LEU A 84 6.25 -6.24 10.41
N GLU A 85 6.59 -6.39 11.69
CA GLU A 85 7.88 -5.97 12.26
C GLU A 85 9.07 -6.63 11.54
N MET A 86 8.99 -7.95 11.31
CA MET A 86 10.02 -8.67 10.56
C MET A 86 10.11 -8.19 9.11
N ALA A 87 8.97 -7.99 8.45
CA ALA A 87 8.93 -7.52 7.07
C ALA A 87 9.55 -6.12 6.95
N ILE A 88 9.18 -5.18 7.81
CA ILE A 88 9.73 -3.82 7.87
C ILE A 88 11.24 -3.86 8.12
N SER A 89 11.69 -4.70 9.06
CA SER A 89 13.13 -4.84 9.36
C SER A 89 13.93 -5.32 8.14
N ASN A 90 13.36 -6.18 7.31
CA ASN A 90 14.03 -6.73 6.12
C ASN A 90 14.09 -5.77 4.93
N PHE A 91 13.48 -4.58 5.04
CA PHE A 91 13.66 -3.51 4.05
C PHE A 91 14.97 -2.74 4.20
N LYS A 92 15.70 -2.88 5.30
CA LYS A 92 16.97 -2.16 5.55
C LYS A 92 18.01 -2.39 4.45
N ASP A 93 18.00 -3.57 3.83
CA ASP A 93 18.96 -3.96 2.80
C ASP A 93 18.41 -3.80 1.37
N VAL A 94 17.22 -3.22 1.22
CA VAL A 94 16.61 -2.96 -0.07
C VAL A 94 17.18 -1.68 -0.67
N ARG A 95 17.88 -1.80 -1.80
CA ARG A 95 18.46 -0.67 -2.53
C ARG A 95 17.68 -0.30 -3.77
N THR A 96 17.05 -1.28 -4.38
CA THR A 96 16.24 -1.09 -5.58
C THR A 96 14.98 -1.94 -5.51
N MET A 97 13.93 -1.47 -6.18
CA MET A 97 12.67 -2.20 -6.35
C MET A 97 12.13 -2.01 -7.76
N VAL A 98 11.59 -3.10 -8.29
CA VAL A 98 10.73 -3.08 -9.48
C VAL A 98 9.39 -3.69 -9.07
N MET A 99 8.30 -2.98 -9.35
CA MET A 99 6.94 -3.44 -9.09
C MET A 99 6.08 -3.22 -10.33
N ASP A 100 5.35 -4.25 -10.73
CA ASP A 100 4.32 -4.16 -11.76
C ASP A 100 2.96 -4.39 -11.09
N ILE A 101 2.07 -3.41 -11.21
CA ILE A 101 0.79 -3.38 -10.51
C ILE A 101 -0.33 -2.97 -11.45
N ASP A 102 -1.46 -3.66 -11.36
CA ASP A 102 -2.69 -3.33 -12.05
C ASP A 102 -3.65 -2.63 -11.10
N ILE A 103 -4.22 -1.52 -11.55
CA ILE A 103 -5.18 -0.73 -10.78
C ILE A 103 -6.46 -0.61 -11.59
N ARG A 104 -7.59 -1.01 -10.98
CA ARG A 104 -8.92 -0.94 -11.59
C ARG A 104 -9.34 0.50 -11.82
N THR A 105 -10.01 0.75 -12.92
CA THR A 105 -10.35 2.11 -13.38
C THR A 105 -11.83 2.32 -13.72
N ARG A 106 -12.67 1.28 -13.66
CA ARG A 106 -14.08 1.40 -14.04
C ARG A 106 -14.88 2.18 -13.00
N SER A 107 -15.54 3.23 -13.44
CA SER A 107 -16.45 4.05 -12.64
C SER A 107 -17.72 3.32 -12.20
N GLN A 108 -18.14 2.27 -12.95
CA GLN A 108 -19.35 1.49 -12.68
C GLN A 108 -19.36 0.76 -11.34
N GLU A 109 -18.21 0.63 -10.70
CA GLU A 109 -18.03 -0.09 -9.45
C GLU A 109 -17.72 0.85 -8.27
N SER A 110 -18.23 2.10 -8.34
CA SER A 110 -17.95 3.17 -7.36
C SER A 110 -16.47 3.59 -7.28
N PHE A 111 -15.67 3.19 -8.26
CA PHE A 111 -14.32 3.67 -8.47
C PHE A 111 -14.37 4.94 -9.30
N PHE A 112 -14.23 6.09 -8.65
CA PHE A 112 -14.24 7.40 -9.31
C PHE A 112 -12.92 7.68 -10.02
N TYR A 113 -12.48 6.75 -10.86
CA TYR A 113 -11.33 6.97 -11.70
C TYR A 113 -11.72 7.32 -13.12
N VAL A 114 -10.82 8.06 -13.74
CA VAL A 114 -10.86 8.39 -15.15
C VAL A 114 -11.31 7.15 -15.93
N THR A 115 -12.48 7.23 -16.54
CA THR A 115 -12.99 6.19 -17.40
C THR A 115 -11.99 5.94 -18.52
N THR A 116 -11.41 4.77 -18.49
CA THR A 116 -10.67 4.23 -19.61
C THR A 116 -11.46 3.05 -20.14
N TYR A 117 -11.24 2.69 -21.41
CA TYR A 117 -11.85 1.47 -21.96
C TYR A 117 -11.28 0.21 -21.32
N ASP A 118 -10.14 0.34 -20.63
CA ASP A 118 -9.47 -0.77 -19.97
C ASP A 118 -10.00 -0.92 -18.53
N GLU A 119 -10.30 -2.13 -18.13
CA GLU A 119 -10.73 -2.46 -16.78
C GLU A 119 -9.65 -2.19 -15.74
N PHE A 120 -8.40 -2.46 -16.11
CA PHE A 120 -7.21 -2.22 -15.32
C PHE A 120 -6.18 -1.43 -16.09
N ILE A 121 -5.51 -0.51 -15.41
CA ILE A 121 -4.31 0.16 -15.93
C ILE A 121 -3.10 -0.44 -15.25
N ASN A 122 -2.18 -0.95 -16.04
CA ASN A 122 -0.88 -1.40 -15.55
C ASN A 122 0.03 -0.20 -15.24
N HIS A 123 0.73 -0.29 -14.11
CA HIS A 123 1.76 0.64 -13.68
C HIS A 123 3.04 -0.14 -13.43
N SER A 124 4.09 0.21 -14.15
CA SER A 124 5.44 -0.28 -13.89
C SER A 124 6.18 0.75 -13.05
N ILE A 125 6.58 0.35 -11.86
CA ILE A 125 7.22 1.19 -10.85
C ILE A 125 8.66 0.71 -10.68
N ARG A 126 9.61 1.62 -10.77
CA ARG A 126 11.03 1.36 -10.54
C ARG A 126 11.56 2.38 -9.55
N VAL A 127 12.22 1.92 -8.51
CA VAL A 127 12.75 2.78 -7.45
C VAL A 127 14.19 2.41 -7.15
N ARG A 128 14.96 3.43 -6.85
CA ARG A 128 16.31 3.33 -6.32
C ARG A 128 16.39 4.19 -5.06
N TYR A 129 16.67 3.55 -3.91
CA TYR A 129 16.58 4.14 -2.56
C TYR A 129 17.87 4.79 -2.08
N ASP A 130 18.95 4.82 -2.90
CA ASP A 130 20.13 5.62 -2.58
C ASP A 130 19.82 7.12 -2.61
N GLU A 131 20.45 7.88 -1.77
CA GLU A 131 20.27 9.32 -1.64
C GLU A 131 20.86 10.12 -2.83
N PRO A 132 20.10 11.00 -3.47
CA PRO A 132 18.65 11.17 -3.32
C PRO A 132 17.86 10.03 -3.98
N MET A 133 16.71 9.68 -3.41
CA MET A 133 15.83 8.66 -3.98
C MET A 133 15.46 8.99 -5.43
N ARG A 134 15.52 7.98 -6.29
CA ARG A 134 15.13 8.08 -7.71
C ARG A 134 14.03 7.09 -8.00
N TRP A 135 13.07 7.55 -8.77
CA TRP A 135 11.92 6.73 -9.08
C TRP A 135 11.38 7.00 -10.48
N ARG A 136 10.69 6.01 -11.04
CA ARG A 136 9.99 6.08 -12.32
C ARG A 136 8.71 5.25 -12.23
N VAL A 137 7.61 5.84 -12.69
CA VAL A 137 6.31 5.19 -12.81
C VAL A 137 5.84 5.33 -14.24
N GLU A 138 5.64 4.23 -14.92
CA GLU A 138 5.13 4.18 -16.29
C GLU A 138 3.74 3.55 -16.27
N LYS A 139 2.76 4.23 -16.87
CA LYS A 139 1.39 3.73 -17.04
C LYS A 139 1.21 3.20 -18.45
N SER A 140 0.52 2.08 -18.61
CA SER A 140 0.25 1.46 -19.92
C SER A 140 -0.40 2.40 -20.95
N GLN A 141 -1.03 3.49 -20.49
CA GLN A 141 -1.62 4.52 -21.32
C GLN A 141 -0.63 5.58 -21.83
N GLY A 142 0.67 5.34 -21.73
CA GLY A 142 1.70 6.25 -22.22
C GLY A 142 1.93 7.48 -21.34
N ARG A 143 1.53 7.43 -20.06
CA ARG A 143 1.91 8.43 -19.07
C ARG A 143 3.12 7.94 -18.29
N THR A 144 4.11 8.79 -18.14
CA THR A 144 5.29 8.49 -17.33
C THR A 144 5.56 9.64 -16.37
N ALA A 145 5.89 9.29 -15.13
CA ALA A 145 6.41 10.23 -14.15
C ALA A 145 7.73 9.66 -13.60
N PHE A 146 8.69 10.52 -13.35
CA PHE A 146 9.94 10.15 -12.70
C PHE A 146 10.49 11.32 -11.90
N GLY A 147 11.37 11.04 -10.96
CA GLY A 147 11.97 12.08 -10.15
C GLY A 147 13.25 11.68 -9.44
N GLU A 148 13.95 12.67 -8.96
CA GLU A 148 15.12 12.58 -8.10
C GLU A 148 14.99 13.61 -6.97
N GLY A 149 14.91 13.13 -5.72
CA GLY A 149 14.68 13.99 -4.57
C GLY A 149 13.36 14.74 -4.65
N ASP A 150 13.42 16.09 -4.65
CA ASP A 150 12.26 16.98 -4.74
C ASP A 150 11.97 17.49 -6.16
N GLU A 151 12.67 16.97 -7.16
CA GLU A 151 12.45 17.30 -8.56
C GLU A 151 11.75 16.14 -9.27
N SER A 152 10.71 16.46 -10.03
CA SER A 152 9.96 15.46 -10.78
C SER A 152 9.67 15.95 -12.19
N CYS A 153 9.63 15.00 -13.11
CA CYS A 153 9.18 15.20 -14.47
C CYS A 153 8.00 14.30 -14.76
N PHE A 154 7.08 14.81 -15.51
CA PHE A 154 5.88 14.11 -15.92
C PHE A 154 5.69 14.28 -17.41
N TRP A 155 5.46 13.17 -18.19
CA TRP A 155 5.24 13.29 -19.62
C TRP A 155 4.20 12.31 -20.16
N TRP A 156 3.66 12.66 -21.34
CA TRP A 156 2.81 11.79 -22.14
C TRP A 156 3.55 11.37 -23.41
N THR A 157 3.81 10.09 -23.55
CA THR A 157 4.54 9.53 -24.70
C THR A 157 3.81 9.82 -26.02
N GLN A 158 2.50 9.65 -26.03
CA GLN A 158 1.68 9.86 -27.25
C GLN A 158 1.68 11.32 -27.74
N TYR A 159 1.93 12.27 -26.84
CA TYR A 159 1.90 13.70 -27.16
C TYR A 159 3.29 14.33 -27.24
N LYS A 160 4.29 13.62 -26.81
CA LYS A 160 5.69 14.08 -26.78
C LYS A 160 5.87 15.37 -25.98
N VAL A 161 5.08 15.57 -24.94
CA VAL A 161 5.11 16.75 -24.08
C VAL A 161 5.34 16.32 -22.63
N GLY A 162 6.19 17.03 -21.93
CA GLY A 162 6.47 16.82 -20.51
C GLY A 162 6.65 18.12 -19.74
N TYR A 163 6.60 18.01 -18.43
CA TYR A 163 6.70 19.13 -17.50
C TYR A 163 7.62 18.78 -16.36
N TYR A 164 8.50 19.71 -15.99
CA TYR A 164 9.19 19.71 -14.72
C TYR A 164 8.39 20.45 -13.65
N LYS A 165 8.37 19.90 -12.46
CA LYS A 165 7.77 20.52 -11.28
C LYS A 165 8.62 20.21 -10.06
N LYS A 166 8.77 21.17 -9.16
CA LYS A 166 9.32 20.97 -7.82
C LYS A 166 8.25 20.44 -6.89
N GLY A 167 8.57 19.42 -6.10
CA GLY A 167 7.69 18.88 -5.07
C GLY A 167 7.96 17.42 -4.79
N THR A 168 7.39 16.92 -3.70
CA THR A 168 7.48 15.52 -3.30
C THR A 168 6.69 14.61 -4.26
N PRO A 169 7.00 13.30 -4.33
CA PRO A 169 6.22 12.35 -5.12
C PRO A 169 4.72 12.42 -4.87
N ASP A 170 4.28 12.67 -3.63
CA ASP A 170 2.85 12.81 -3.26
C ASP A 170 2.13 13.88 -4.06
N SER A 171 2.80 14.99 -4.37
CA SER A 171 2.19 16.09 -5.11
C SER A 171 1.88 15.76 -6.58
N TYR A 172 2.34 14.60 -7.09
CA TYR A 172 2.18 14.16 -8.48
C TYR A 172 1.48 12.84 -8.62
N LEU A 173 1.90 11.88 -7.78
CA LEU A 173 1.45 10.51 -7.85
C LEU A 173 0.21 10.30 -6.98
N GLY A 174 -0.10 11.25 -6.08
CA GLY A 174 -1.14 11.08 -5.10
C GLY A 174 -0.92 9.77 -4.31
N TYR A 175 -1.95 8.94 -4.21
CA TYR A 175 -1.85 7.67 -3.50
C TYR A 175 -0.81 6.69 -4.08
N LEU A 176 -0.40 6.84 -5.35
CA LEU A 176 0.63 5.99 -5.93
C LEU A 176 2.01 6.22 -5.32
N SER A 177 2.24 7.36 -4.68
CA SER A 177 3.50 7.66 -4.01
C SER A 177 3.84 6.65 -2.92
N ILE A 178 2.83 6.14 -2.22
CA ILE A 178 3.03 5.14 -1.18
C ILE A 178 3.57 3.82 -1.72
N LEU A 179 3.29 3.51 -3.00
CA LEU A 179 3.81 2.32 -3.67
C LEU A 179 5.31 2.41 -3.99
N LEU A 180 5.88 3.63 -3.95
CA LEU A 180 7.33 3.81 -4.05
C LEU A 180 8.04 3.34 -2.78
N GLU A 181 7.33 3.30 -1.66
CA GLU A 181 7.85 2.96 -0.35
C GLU A 181 6.99 1.89 0.35
N PRO A 182 7.05 0.61 -0.09
CA PRO A 182 6.25 -0.47 0.52
C PRO A 182 6.48 -0.62 2.03
N LYS A 183 7.63 -0.21 2.53
CA LYS A 183 7.92 -0.17 3.97
C LYS A 183 6.91 0.73 4.71
N GLU A 184 6.55 1.88 4.13
CA GLU A 184 5.57 2.80 4.72
C GLU A 184 4.16 2.19 4.78
N ILE A 185 3.80 1.38 3.77
CA ILE A 185 2.53 0.63 3.78
C ILE A 185 2.51 -0.32 4.97
N LEU A 186 3.58 -1.11 5.13
CA LEU A 186 3.69 -2.09 6.20
C LEU A 186 3.76 -1.43 7.58
N GLN A 187 4.43 -0.28 7.70
CA GLN A 187 4.48 0.49 8.95
C GLN A 187 3.09 0.96 9.37
N ARG A 188 2.30 1.50 8.44
CA ARG A 188 0.92 1.92 8.71
C ARG A 188 0.03 0.75 9.11
N GLU A 189 0.19 -0.41 8.48
CA GLU A 189 -0.54 -1.60 8.91
C GLU A 189 -0.13 -2.06 10.30
N LEU A 190 1.15 -1.94 10.64
CA LEU A 190 1.64 -2.24 11.99
C LEU A 190 1.01 -1.27 13.01
N ASP A 191 1.04 0.03 12.74
CA ASP A 191 0.45 1.05 13.61
C ASP A 191 -1.07 0.80 13.78
N ASN A 192 -1.78 0.51 12.70
CA ASN A 192 -3.20 0.17 12.74
C ASN A 192 -3.48 -1.10 13.55
N SER A 193 -2.59 -2.10 13.49
CA SER A 193 -2.77 -3.36 14.22
C SER A 193 -2.69 -3.21 15.74
N LEU A 194 -2.12 -2.10 16.21
CA LEU A 194 -1.94 -1.82 17.64
C LEU A 194 -3.15 -1.09 18.26
N ASP A 195 -3.82 -0.22 17.48
CA ASP A 195 -4.73 0.77 18.06
C ASP A 195 -6.12 0.88 17.37
N THR A 196 -6.38 0.14 16.29
CA THR A 196 -7.58 0.38 15.49
C THR A 196 -8.66 -0.66 15.72
N GLU A 197 -9.75 -0.26 16.37
CA GLU A 197 -10.99 -1.04 16.41
C GLU A 197 -11.59 -1.14 15.00
N GLY A 198 -12.16 -2.33 14.65
CA GLY A 198 -12.83 -2.56 13.36
C GLY A 198 -11.89 -3.03 12.24
N MET A 199 -10.65 -3.34 12.58
CA MET A 199 -9.75 -4.05 11.69
C MET A 199 -9.49 -5.46 12.18
N GLU A 200 -9.70 -6.44 11.30
CA GLU A 200 -9.44 -7.85 11.57
C GLU A 200 -8.17 -8.29 10.84
N TYR A 201 -7.27 -8.92 11.59
CA TYR A 201 -6.00 -9.41 11.07
C TYR A 201 -5.95 -10.92 11.14
N SER A 202 -5.63 -11.58 10.04
CA SER A 202 -5.39 -13.02 10.01
C SER A 202 -4.10 -13.34 9.27
N VAL A 203 -3.35 -14.32 9.81
CA VAL A 203 -2.09 -14.78 9.22
C VAL A 203 -2.20 -16.26 8.90
N LYS A 204 -1.89 -16.63 7.67
CA LYS A 204 -1.89 -18.02 7.19
C LYS A 204 -0.58 -18.34 6.50
N SER A 205 0.00 -19.50 6.79
CA SER A 205 1.19 -19.99 6.10
C SER A 205 0.79 -21.03 5.07
N GLU A 206 1.13 -20.82 3.80
CA GLU A 206 0.82 -21.71 2.69
C GLU A 206 2.10 -21.98 1.86
N GLY A 207 2.62 -23.20 1.92
CA GLY A 207 3.85 -23.55 1.24
C GLY A 207 5.02 -22.62 1.63
N ASP A 208 5.59 -21.94 0.64
CA ASP A 208 6.69 -20.99 0.82
C ASP A 208 6.23 -19.53 1.02
N GLU A 209 4.94 -19.34 1.30
CA GLU A 209 4.35 -18.01 1.48
C GLU A 209 3.69 -17.85 2.84
N ILE A 210 3.60 -16.59 3.29
CA ILE A 210 2.82 -16.17 4.43
C ILE A 210 1.85 -15.12 3.93
N ILE A 211 0.56 -15.34 4.17
CA ILE A 211 -0.51 -14.45 3.76
C ILE A 211 -1.02 -13.73 5.01
N LEU A 212 -0.88 -12.42 5.03
CA LEU A 212 -1.55 -11.54 5.97
C LEU A 212 -2.79 -10.98 5.27
N THR A 213 -3.95 -11.24 5.83
CA THR A 213 -5.21 -10.64 5.39
C THR A 213 -5.65 -9.62 6.44
N VAL A 214 -5.94 -8.43 5.98
CA VAL A 214 -6.50 -7.33 6.78
C VAL A 214 -7.87 -7.01 6.23
N HIS A 215 -8.90 -7.19 7.05
CA HIS A 215 -10.27 -6.79 6.74
C HIS A 215 -10.57 -5.50 7.51
N SER A 216 -10.83 -4.43 6.80
CA SER A 216 -11.19 -3.13 7.36
C SER A 216 -12.68 -2.89 7.16
N HIS A 217 -13.40 -2.80 8.27
CA HIS A 217 -14.83 -2.45 8.29
C HIS A 217 -15.00 -0.93 8.28
N LEU A 218 -16.01 -0.46 7.57
CA LEU A 218 -16.27 0.96 7.41
C LEU A 218 -16.84 1.58 8.70
N THR A 219 -16.00 2.23 9.52
CA THR A 219 -16.46 3.11 10.61
C THR A 219 -15.87 4.51 10.44
N GLU A 220 -16.51 5.54 11.00
CA GLU A 220 -16.01 6.92 10.94
C GLU A 220 -14.65 7.09 11.63
N LYS A 221 -14.43 6.35 12.72
CA LYS A 221 -13.20 6.39 13.50
C LYS A 221 -12.02 5.76 12.73
N GLU A 222 -12.28 4.75 11.95
CA GLU A 222 -11.27 4.00 11.19
C GLU A 222 -10.78 4.74 9.95
N ARG A 223 -11.59 5.64 9.39
CA ARG A 223 -11.24 6.42 8.19
C ARG A 223 -9.95 7.22 8.34
N SER A 224 -9.60 7.64 9.56
CA SER A 224 -8.40 8.42 9.82
C SER A 224 -7.11 7.61 9.91
N TYR A 225 -7.21 6.28 10.09
CA TYR A 225 -6.07 5.40 10.36
C TYR A 225 -5.76 4.41 9.22
N GLN A 226 -6.65 4.30 8.23
CA GLN A 226 -6.45 3.36 7.14
C GLN A 226 -5.21 3.68 6.30
N VAL A 227 -4.66 2.65 5.69
CA VAL A 227 -3.54 2.80 4.75
C VAL A 227 -3.98 3.70 3.60
N LYS A 228 -3.26 4.79 3.40
CA LYS A 228 -3.54 5.77 2.35
C LYS A 228 -3.19 5.19 0.98
N LEU A 229 -4.09 4.39 0.42
CA LEU A 229 -3.96 3.85 -0.92
C LEU A 229 -4.70 4.75 -1.92
N ASN A 230 -6.00 4.72 -1.83
CA ASN A 230 -6.92 5.50 -2.63
C ASN A 230 -8.10 5.82 -1.73
N ARG A 231 -8.60 7.05 -1.80
CA ARG A 231 -9.66 7.46 -0.89
C ARG A 231 -10.94 6.66 -1.04
N ALA A 232 -11.32 6.28 -2.25
CA ALA A 232 -12.48 5.40 -2.46
C ALA A 232 -12.30 4.06 -1.74
N ILE A 233 -11.07 3.52 -1.72
CA ILE A 233 -10.73 2.31 -0.96
C ILE A 233 -10.75 2.62 0.54
N GLU A 234 -10.15 3.73 0.97
CA GLU A 234 -10.05 4.13 2.38
C GLU A 234 -11.42 4.37 3.03
N THR A 235 -12.40 4.84 2.25
CA THR A 235 -13.76 5.13 2.75
C THR A 235 -14.74 3.98 2.54
N SER A 236 -14.28 2.83 2.08
CA SER A 236 -15.10 1.65 1.81
C SER A 236 -14.63 0.49 2.69
N GLU A 237 -15.54 -0.43 2.99
CA GLU A 237 -15.16 -1.73 3.49
C GLU A 237 -14.19 -2.38 2.49
N ASN A 238 -13.02 -2.81 2.97
CA ASN A 238 -12.01 -3.34 2.09
C ASN A 238 -11.22 -4.49 2.72
N ILE A 239 -10.65 -5.32 1.85
CA ILE A 239 -9.82 -6.45 2.24
C ILE A 239 -8.46 -6.27 1.55
N ARG A 240 -7.39 -6.24 2.33
CA ARG A 240 -6.02 -6.17 1.86
C ARG A 240 -5.31 -7.48 2.14
N LYS A 241 -4.70 -8.08 1.11
CA LYS A 241 -3.94 -9.32 1.23
C LYS A 241 -2.47 -9.03 0.89
N TYR A 242 -1.60 -9.21 1.87
CA TYR A 242 -0.16 -9.08 1.75
C TYR A 242 0.45 -10.47 1.72
N ILE A 243 1.12 -10.82 0.64
CA ILE A 243 1.78 -12.12 0.49
C ILE A 243 3.28 -11.91 0.65
N PHE A 244 3.85 -12.57 1.64
CA PHE A 244 5.27 -12.50 1.97
C PHE A 244 5.96 -13.81 1.61
N ASP A 245 7.20 -13.71 1.17
CA ASP A 245 8.10 -14.85 1.10
C ASP A 245 8.38 -15.38 2.51
N LYS A 246 8.17 -16.67 2.74
CA LYS A 246 8.27 -17.28 4.06
C LYS A 246 9.67 -17.22 4.65
N LYS A 247 10.69 -17.29 3.82
CA LYS A 247 12.10 -17.31 4.23
C LYS A 247 12.62 -15.89 4.51
N THR A 248 12.37 -14.97 3.59
CA THR A 248 12.90 -13.60 3.67
C THR A 248 11.95 -12.62 4.34
N LYS A 249 10.67 -12.96 4.53
CA LYS A 249 9.59 -12.08 4.99
C LYS A 249 9.40 -10.83 4.12
N ARG A 250 9.94 -10.80 2.91
CA ARG A 250 9.75 -9.71 1.97
C ARG A 250 8.39 -9.81 1.30
N LEU A 251 7.76 -8.68 1.08
CA LEU A 251 6.49 -8.59 0.36
C LEU A 251 6.68 -9.05 -1.09
N LYS A 252 5.92 -10.04 -1.52
CA LYS A 252 5.91 -10.58 -2.89
C LYS A 252 4.72 -10.08 -3.70
N ASN A 253 3.59 -9.87 -3.01
CA ASN A 253 2.36 -9.46 -3.66
C ASN A 253 1.49 -8.65 -2.69
N LEU A 254 0.74 -7.71 -3.25
CA LEU A 254 -0.30 -6.93 -2.58
C LEU A 254 -1.56 -6.97 -3.45
N MET A 255 -2.65 -7.40 -2.86
CA MET A 255 -3.98 -7.35 -3.47
C MET A 255 -4.92 -6.57 -2.57
N VAL A 256 -5.73 -5.71 -3.17
CA VAL A 256 -6.74 -4.93 -2.47
C VAL A 256 -8.09 -5.16 -3.13
N TYR A 257 -9.09 -5.45 -2.31
CA TYR A 257 -10.46 -5.64 -2.71
C TYR A 257 -11.33 -4.62 -1.99
N MET A 258 -12.31 -4.05 -2.69
CA MET A 258 -13.43 -3.35 -2.07
C MET A 258 -14.59 -4.32 -1.91
N VAL A 259 -15.35 -4.16 -0.84
CA VAL A 259 -16.60 -4.91 -0.65
C VAL A 259 -17.76 -4.05 -1.15
N VAL A 260 -18.33 -4.41 -2.30
CA VAL A 260 -19.43 -3.68 -2.93
C VAL A 260 -20.66 -4.59 -2.94
N ASN A 261 -21.73 -4.18 -2.24
CA ASN A 261 -22.95 -5.00 -2.09
C ASN A 261 -22.66 -6.45 -1.62
N GLY A 262 -21.72 -6.60 -0.68
CA GLY A 262 -21.32 -7.90 -0.11
C GLY A 262 -20.46 -8.76 -1.04
N LYS A 263 -19.96 -8.22 -2.16
CA LYS A 263 -19.06 -8.91 -3.09
C LYS A 263 -17.68 -8.27 -3.06
N GLU A 264 -16.64 -9.10 -3.01
CA GLU A 264 -15.26 -8.65 -3.17
C GLU A 264 -15.00 -8.27 -4.64
N VAL A 265 -14.59 -7.03 -4.86
CA VAL A 265 -14.18 -6.50 -6.16
C VAL A 265 -12.70 -6.17 -6.10
N GLU A 266 -11.89 -6.87 -6.87
CA GLU A 266 -10.45 -6.62 -6.94
C GLU A 266 -10.18 -5.25 -7.54
N VAL A 267 -9.38 -4.44 -6.84
CA VAL A 267 -9.13 -3.05 -7.23
C VAL A 267 -7.65 -2.74 -7.44
N ILE A 268 -6.80 -3.46 -6.74
CA ILE A 268 -5.35 -3.39 -6.90
C ILE A 268 -4.80 -4.81 -6.82
N ARG A 269 -3.91 -5.15 -7.75
CA ARG A 269 -3.11 -6.37 -7.68
C ARG A 269 -1.70 -6.11 -8.16
N THR A 270 -0.72 -6.61 -7.45
CA THR A 270 0.65 -6.64 -7.96
C THR A 270 0.85 -7.89 -8.79
N ASN A 271 1.43 -7.72 -9.98
CA ASN A 271 1.81 -8.83 -10.84
C ASN A 271 3.23 -9.32 -10.50
N ARG A 272 4.06 -8.39 -10.02
CA ARG A 272 5.45 -8.65 -9.67
C ARG A 272 5.97 -7.61 -8.68
N ILE A 273 6.73 -8.08 -7.68
CA ILE A 273 7.64 -7.24 -6.88
C ILE A 273 9.01 -7.93 -6.88
N ALA A 274 10.04 -7.20 -7.25
CA ALA A 274 11.42 -7.68 -7.24
C ALA A 274 12.33 -6.64 -6.56
N TYR A 275 13.19 -7.11 -5.65
CA TYR A 275 14.09 -6.29 -4.87
C TYR A 275 15.54 -6.53 -5.25
N ASN A 276 16.36 -5.50 -5.10
CA ASN A 276 17.80 -5.54 -5.36
C ASN A 276 18.15 -6.02 -6.79
N VAL A 277 17.26 -5.72 -7.73
CA VAL A 277 17.49 -5.93 -9.16
C VAL A 277 18.27 -4.75 -9.73
N GLU A 278 18.97 -4.96 -10.83
CA GLU A 278 19.69 -3.89 -11.49
C GLU A 278 18.70 -2.85 -12.06
N VAL A 279 18.76 -1.63 -11.54
CA VAL A 279 18.02 -0.48 -12.04
C VAL A 279 19.02 0.65 -12.29
N GLY A 280 19.34 0.88 -13.56
CA GLY A 280 20.30 1.91 -13.96
C GLY A 280 19.81 3.30 -13.62
N ARG A 281 20.68 4.18 -13.08
CA ARG A 281 20.36 5.58 -12.78
C ARG A 281 19.86 6.31 -14.02
N ALA A 282 20.57 6.17 -15.14
CA ALA A 282 20.22 6.79 -16.40
C ALA A 282 18.83 6.37 -16.87
N THR A 283 18.53 5.07 -16.81
CA THR A 283 17.22 4.53 -17.22
C THR A 283 16.04 5.13 -16.44
N LEU A 284 16.23 5.48 -15.16
CA LEU A 284 15.17 6.07 -14.35
C LEU A 284 14.83 7.50 -14.79
N LEU A 285 15.83 8.30 -15.18
CA LEU A 285 15.70 9.71 -15.49
C LEU A 285 15.72 10.00 -17.00
N GLU A 286 15.72 8.93 -17.82
CA GLU A 286 15.80 9.07 -19.27
C GLU A 286 14.48 9.62 -19.85
N LEU A 287 14.65 10.65 -20.67
CA LEU A 287 13.60 11.23 -21.50
C LEU A 287 13.87 10.87 -22.97
N PRO A 288 12.83 10.50 -23.73
CA PRO A 288 12.98 10.41 -25.17
C PRO A 288 13.45 11.75 -25.76
N SER A 289 14.36 11.71 -26.71
CA SER A 289 14.98 12.90 -27.29
C SER A 289 13.99 13.83 -28.04
N ASP A 290 12.82 13.32 -28.38
CA ASP A 290 11.77 14.02 -29.11
C ASP A 290 10.67 14.58 -28.19
N VAL A 291 10.84 14.49 -26.86
CA VAL A 291 9.91 15.05 -25.87
C VAL A 291 10.25 16.51 -25.62
N LYS A 292 9.28 17.40 -25.84
CA LYS A 292 9.39 18.81 -25.47
C LYS A 292 9.05 18.97 -23.99
N ILE A 293 10.00 19.48 -23.22
CA ILE A 293 9.83 19.75 -21.80
C ILE A 293 9.59 21.23 -21.58
N ASP A 294 8.49 21.56 -20.93
CA ASP A 294 8.19 22.89 -20.45
C ASP A 294 8.23 22.93 -18.91
N SER A 295 8.75 24.01 -18.35
CA SER A 295 8.60 24.24 -16.91
C SER A 295 7.16 24.63 -16.64
N LEU A 296 6.47 23.90 -15.76
CA LEU A 296 5.18 24.35 -15.22
C LEU A 296 5.40 25.66 -14.45
N ARG A 297 5.25 26.77 -15.14
CA ARG A 297 5.04 28.05 -14.46
C ARG A 297 3.70 27.90 -13.73
N SER A 298 3.63 28.37 -12.51
CA SER A 298 2.42 28.44 -11.69
C SER A 298 1.44 29.50 -12.23
N LEU A 299 1.08 29.38 -13.52
CA LEU A 299 0.03 30.20 -14.08
C LEU A 299 -1.30 29.70 -13.48
N PRO A 300 -2.16 30.59 -13.04
CA PRO A 300 -3.49 30.20 -12.63
C PRO A 300 -4.20 29.57 -13.84
N LEU A 301 -4.54 28.29 -13.75
CA LEU A 301 -5.29 27.54 -14.76
C LEU A 301 -6.79 27.83 -14.58
N THR A 302 -7.15 29.12 -14.68
CA THR A 302 -8.51 29.61 -14.46
C THR A 302 -8.82 30.74 -15.45
N ALA A 303 -10.10 31.00 -15.66
CA ALA A 303 -10.61 32.09 -16.47
C ALA A 303 -11.62 32.92 -15.66
N PRO A 304 -11.82 34.22 -15.97
CA PRO A 304 -12.80 35.07 -15.26
C PRO A 304 -14.22 34.49 -15.26
N SER A 305 -14.60 33.77 -16.32
CA SER A 305 -15.88 33.07 -16.40
C SER A 305 -16.08 31.95 -15.36
N LEU A 306 -15.00 31.53 -14.67
CA LEU A 306 -15.06 30.51 -13.62
C LEU A 306 -15.11 31.10 -12.21
N GLU A 307 -15.26 32.42 -12.09
CA GLU A 307 -15.41 33.07 -10.79
C GLU A 307 -16.87 33.05 -10.30
N ASN A 308 -17.06 32.81 -9.02
CA ASN A 308 -18.36 32.86 -8.33
C ASN A 308 -19.45 31.92 -8.90
N VAL A 309 -19.05 30.88 -9.62
CA VAL A 309 -19.99 29.85 -10.15
C VAL A 309 -19.91 28.58 -9.29
N SER A 310 -20.90 27.68 -9.46
CA SER A 310 -20.81 26.34 -8.86
C SER A 310 -19.77 25.47 -9.57
N PRO A 311 -19.30 24.39 -8.94
CA PRO A 311 -18.34 23.47 -9.60
C PRO A 311 -18.92 22.85 -10.87
N GLU A 312 -20.23 22.53 -10.88
CA GLU A 312 -20.93 21.99 -12.04
C GLU A 312 -21.00 23.01 -13.17
N GLU A 313 -21.25 24.27 -12.84
CA GLU A 313 -21.29 25.34 -13.84
C GLU A 313 -19.90 25.63 -14.41
N ALA A 314 -18.87 25.64 -13.57
CA ALA A 314 -17.48 25.76 -14.03
C ALA A 314 -17.10 24.61 -14.99
N ALA A 315 -17.47 23.38 -14.65
CA ALA A 315 -17.26 22.22 -15.54
C ALA A 315 -18.04 22.39 -16.86
N ARG A 316 -19.27 22.86 -16.80
CA ARG A 316 -20.13 23.12 -17.99
C ARG A 316 -19.46 24.16 -18.90
N ILE A 317 -19.02 25.26 -18.36
CA ILE A 317 -18.33 26.33 -19.13
C ILE A 317 -17.10 25.76 -19.83
N ILE A 318 -16.23 25.02 -19.12
CA ILE A 318 -15.03 24.42 -19.71
C ILE A 318 -15.38 23.45 -20.84
N LEU A 319 -16.30 22.52 -20.59
CA LEU A 319 -16.65 21.43 -21.53
C LEU A 319 -17.40 21.98 -22.76
N GLN A 320 -18.32 22.94 -22.60
CA GLN A 320 -19.01 23.57 -23.70
C GLN A 320 -18.10 24.42 -24.59
N SER A 321 -17.09 25.09 -23.95
CA SER A 321 -16.09 25.86 -24.69
C SER A 321 -15.27 25.01 -25.67
N MET A 322 -15.24 23.68 -25.52
CA MET A 322 -14.50 22.79 -26.42
C MET A 322 -15.21 22.59 -27.77
N GLU A 323 -16.51 22.76 -27.85
CA GLU A 323 -17.29 22.57 -29.10
C GLU A 323 -16.82 23.55 -30.17
N THR A 324 -16.83 24.84 -29.85
CA THR A 324 -16.34 25.91 -30.75
C THR A 324 -14.87 26.22 -30.57
N TRP A 325 -14.27 25.70 -29.53
CA TRP A 325 -12.92 25.99 -29.06
C TRP A 325 -12.73 27.47 -28.67
N ASP A 326 -13.47 27.91 -27.64
CA ASP A 326 -13.36 29.27 -27.12
C ASP A 326 -11.97 29.53 -26.50
N GLU A 327 -11.13 30.24 -27.26
CA GLU A 327 -9.76 30.53 -26.83
C GLU A 327 -9.70 31.43 -25.59
N THR A 328 -10.72 32.26 -25.37
CA THR A 328 -10.73 33.21 -24.24
C THR A 328 -10.83 32.47 -22.90
N VAL A 329 -11.51 31.33 -22.88
CA VAL A 329 -11.65 30.44 -21.73
C VAL A 329 -10.53 29.39 -21.71
N LEU A 330 -10.42 28.60 -22.80
CA LEU A 330 -9.63 27.38 -22.81
C LEU A 330 -8.13 27.62 -22.76
N LYS A 331 -7.62 28.75 -23.32
CA LYS A 331 -6.21 29.09 -23.27
C LYS A 331 -5.75 29.37 -21.83
N GLN A 332 -6.62 30.01 -21.06
CA GLN A 332 -6.34 30.29 -19.64
C GLN A 332 -6.51 29.03 -18.78
N VAL A 333 -7.54 28.21 -19.05
CA VAL A 333 -7.84 26.98 -18.29
C VAL A 333 -6.80 25.90 -18.56
N PHE A 334 -6.41 25.71 -19.80
CA PHE A 334 -5.47 24.63 -20.14
C PHE A 334 -3.99 25.04 -20.12
N GLY A 335 -3.71 26.35 -20.17
CA GLY A 335 -2.34 26.86 -20.05
C GLY A 335 -1.35 26.11 -20.96
N PRO A 336 -0.32 25.47 -20.38
CA PRO A 336 0.72 24.78 -21.15
C PRO A 336 0.21 23.63 -22.04
N VAL A 337 -0.93 23.01 -21.69
CA VAL A 337 -1.50 21.88 -22.46
C VAL A 337 -2.53 22.33 -23.49
N TYR A 338 -2.73 23.63 -23.68
CA TYR A 338 -3.74 24.21 -24.54
C TYR A 338 -3.71 23.67 -25.98
N GLU A 339 -2.55 23.75 -26.66
CA GLU A 339 -2.41 23.29 -28.05
C GLU A 339 -2.63 21.78 -28.18
N LEU A 340 -2.20 21.04 -27.17
CA LEU A 340 -2.39 19.60 -27.09
C LEU A 340 -3.87 19.27 -27.00
N PHE A 341 -4.58 19.91 -26.08
CA PHE A 341 -6.00 19.65 -25.86
C PHE A 341 -6.84 20.15 -27.06
N GLN A 342 -6.43 21.26 -27.70
CA GLN A 342 -7.05 21.72 -28.94
C GLN A 342 -7.09 20.63 -30.01
N LYS A 343 -5.94 19.99 -30.22
CA LYS A 343 -5.81 18.93 -31.22
C LYS A 343 -6.74 17.74 -30.98
N HIS A 344 -7.03 17.42 -29.70
CA HIS A 344 -7.79 16.22 -29.33
C HIS A 344 -9.25 16.49 -29.00
N PHE A 345 -9.56 17.68 -28.49
CA PHE A 345 -10.87 18.00 -27.94
C PHE A 345 -11.64 19.09 -28.69
N LYS A 346 -11.05 19.76 -29.67
CA LYS A 346 -11.78 20.75 -30.45
C LYS A 346 -12.92 20.09 -31.25
N GLY A 347 -14.14 20.56 -31.05
CA GLY A 347 -15.36 19.96 -31.62
C GLY A 347 -16.01 18.94 -30.67
N THR A 348 -15.50 18.74 -29.46
CA THR A 348 -16.13 17.90 -28.44
C THR A 348 -17.44 18.52 -27.98
N LYS A 349 -18.52 17.73 -27.95
CA LYS A 349 -19.84 18.16 -27.48
C LYS A 349 -20.09 17.69 -26.05
N LEU A 350 -20.58 18.59 -25.22
CA LEU A 350 -21.06 18.23 -23.91
C LEU A 350 -22.42 17.53 -24.00
N VAL A 351 -22.51 16.31 -23.46
CA VAL A 351 -23.78 15.56 -23.39
C VAL A 351 -24.40 15.75 -22.00
N LYS A 352 -23.61 15.61 -20.92
CA LYS A 352 -24.12 15.67 -19.55
C LYS A 352 -23.06 16.15 -18.58
N VAL A 353 -23.48 16.89 -17.52
CA VAL A 353 -22.72 17.17 -16.30
C VAL A 353 -23.50 16.58 -15.13
N GLY A 354 -22.82 15.84 -14.27
CA GLY A 354 -23.36 15.26 -13.03
C GLY A 354 -23.20 16.19 -11.84
N ILE A 355 -23.60 15.69 -10.68
CA ILE A 355 -23.44 16.39 -9.40
C ILE A 355 -21.99 16.24 -8.93
N SER A 356 -21.38 17.34 -8.52
CA SER A 356 -20.01 17.33 -7.98
C SER A 356 -19.92 16.59 -6.66
N PHE A 357 -18.77 16.00 -6.42
CA PHE A 357 -18.42 15.39 -5.14
C PHE A 357 -16.98 15.76 -4.74
N GLN A 358 -16.71 15.72 -3.46
CA GLN A 358 -15.37 15.99 -2.91
C GLN A 358 -14.75 14.69 -2.43
N GLU A 359 -13.48 14.51 -2.78
CA GLU A 359 -12.69 13.40 -2.30
C GLU A 359 -11.27 13.85 -1.94
N GLY A 360 -10.84 13.52 -0.73
CA GLY A 360 -9.45 13.63 -0.31
C GLY A 360 -8.93 15.01 0.04
N HIS A 361 -9.51 16.05 -0.49
CA HIS A 361 -9.02 17.41 -0.30
C HIS A 361 -10.19 18.40 -0.17
N PRO A 362 -10.23 19.24 0.88
CA PRO A 362 -11.38 20.12 1.15
C PRO A 362 -11.67 21.17 0.06
N HIS A 363 -10.74 21.36 -0.87
CA HIS A 363 -10.87 22.35 -1.95
C HIS A 363 -10.87 21.70 -3.34
N LYS A 364 -10.87 20.36 -3.42
CA LYS A 364 -10.88 19.63 -4.68
C LYS A 364 -12.23 18.99 -4.94
N TYR A 365 -12.77 19.25 -6.12
CA TYR A 365 -14.08 18.77 -6.56
C TYR A 365 -13.91 17.92 -7.82
N PHE A 366 -14.63 16.85 -7.88
CA PHE A 366 -14.77 16.00 -9.07
C PHE A 366 -16.16 16.14 -9.60
N ILE A 367 -16.27 16.44 -10.90
CA ILE A 367 -17.54 16.67 -11.57
C ILE A 367 -17.69 15.61 -12.66
N PRO A 368 -18.62 14.64 -12.49
CA PRO A 368 -18.91 13.66 -13.51
C PRO A 368 -19.40 14.33 -14.80
N TYR A 369 -18.93 13.88 -15.94
CA TYR A 369 -19.40 14.38 -17.24
C TYR A 369 -19.49 13.26 -18.26
N THR A 370 -20.31 13.48 -19.28
CA THR A 370 -20.36 12.72 -20.51
C THR A 370 -20.13 13.67 -21.68
N ILE A 371 -19.20 13.34 -22.57
CA ILE A 371 -18.89 14.09 -23.78
C ILE A 371 -18.93 13.19 -25.01
N GLU A 372 -19.25 13.78 -26.17
CA GLU A 372 -19.05 13.18 -27.49
C GLU A 372 -17.79 13.78 -28.11
N LEU A 373 -16.78 12.95 -28.34
CA LEU A 373 -15.53 13.36 -28.97
C LEU A 373 -15.72 13.68 -30.47
N PRO A 374 -14.79 14.39 -31.13
CA PRO A 374 -14.88 14.73 -32.55
C PRO A 374 -14.98 13.51 -33.49
N ASP A 375 -14.54 12.33 -33.06
CA ASP A 375 -14.65 11.08 -33.77
C ASP A 375 -16.01 10.35 -33.54
N GLY A 376 -16.92 10.98 -32.83
CA GLY A 376 -18.25 10.44 -32.49
C GLY A 376 -18.28 9.46 -31.31
N LYS A 377 -17.15 9.20 -30.66
CA LYS A 377 -17.14 8.34 -29.48
C LYS A 377 -17.65 9.09 -28.26
N VAL A 378 -18.53 8.43 -27.53
CA VAL A 378 -18.99 8.95 -26.22
C VAL A 378 -18.03 8.53 -25.13
N ARG A 379 -17.66 9.48 -24.29
CA ARG A 379 -16.76 9.29 -23.17
C ARG A 379 -17.35 9.86 -21.89
N ASP A 380 -17.33 9.06 -20.83
CA ASP A 380 -17.59 9.51 -19.48
C ASP A 380 -16.28 9.82 -18.75
N GLY A 381 -16.31 10.76 -17.82
CA GLY A 381 -15.14 11.13 -17.01
C GLY A 381 -15.52 11.95 -15.79
N ASN A 382 -14.52 12.31 -15.01
CA ASN A 382 -14.66 13.21 -13.87
C ASN A 382 -13.68 14.38 -14.04
N LEU A 383 -14.22 15.56 -14.33
CA LEU A 383 -13.41 16.77 -14.36
C LEU A 383 -12.98 17.14 -12.96
N SER A 384 -11.68 17.32 -12.75
CA SER A 384 -11.12 17.72 -11.47
C SER A 384 -10.92 19.22 -11.44
N LEU A 385 -11.59 19.90 -10.50
CA LEU A 385 -11.46 21.33 -10.25
C LEU A 385 -10.99 21.58 -8.83
N HIS A 386 -10.12 22.56 -8.66
CA HIS A 386 -9.64 23.03 -7.36
C HIS A 386 -10.14 24.44 -7.09
N LYS A 387 -10.79 24.65 -5.94
CA LYS A 387 -11.27 26.00 -5.55
C LYS A 387 -10.16 26.80 -4.90
N LYS A 388 -9.83 27.96 -5.47
CA LYS A 388 -8.87 28.91 -4.90
C LYS A 388 -9.53 30.28 -4.79
N LYS A 389 -9.83 30.70 -3.56
CA LYS A 389 -10.68 31.87 -3.28
C LYS A 389 -12.05 31.67 -3.97
N ASP A 390 -12.44 32.58 -4.82
CA ASP A 390 -13.74 32.61 -5.50
C ASP A 390 -13.72 32.03 -6.91
N THR A 391 -12.59 31.48 -7.36
CA THR A 391 -12.44 30.94 -8.70
C THR A 391 -12.09 29.46 -8.71
N TRP A 392 -12.44 28.79 -9.83
CA TRP A 392 -12.08 27.40 -10.09
C TRP A 392 -10.84 27.29 -10.96
N MET A 393 -9.95 26.40 -10.58
CA MET A 393 -8.76 26.04 -11.34
C MET A 393 -8.92 24.62 -11.88
N PHE A 394 -8.60 24.45 -13.16
CA PHE A 394 -8.52 23.13 -13.75
C PHE A 394 -7.35 22.33 -13.20
N ASP A 395 -7.62 21.09 -12.77
CA ASP A 395 -6.62 20.20 -12.14
C ASP A 395 -6.47 18.88 -12.92
N GLY A 396 -7.32 18.65 -13.95
CA GLY A 396 -7.25 17.46 -14.80
C GLY A 396 -8.60 16.78 -15.02
N GLY A 397 -8.54 15.52 -15.48
CA GLY A 397 -9.73 14.69 -15.65
C GLY A 397 -10.35 14.74 -17.06
N LEU A 398 -9.59 15.21 -18.07
CA LEU A 398 -9.94 15.14 -19.49
C LEU A 398 -9.14 14.06 -20.20
#